data_4f7d0b28942994070860bea722be56d2
#
_entry.id   4f7d0b28942994070860bea722be56d2
#
_cell.length_a   1.000
_cell.length_b   1.000
_cell.length_c   1.000
_cell.angle_alpha   90.00
_cell.angle_beta   90.00
_cell.angle_gamma   90.00
#
_symmetry.space_group_name_H-M   'P 1'
#
loop_
_entity.id
_entity.type
_entity.pdbx_description
1 polymer ?
#
loop_
_entity_poly.entity_id
_entity_poly.type
_entity_poly.pdbx_seq_one_letter_code
_entity_poly.pdbx_strand_id
1 'polypeptide(L)'
;MAYALASVMAASSALAQGLPLIRDAEIENLLKDYSRPIFKAAGLGGQNISMRIIRHDSFNAFVVDGRNVFVNTGTLAQAKTPNEVIGVIAHETGHITGGHLAQLRTRIARDQTKAILLTVLGIGLMVGGAASGGDTAREIGSAGGGLAMGGNEMIMRSLLSERRAQESAADQAGLRYLEATKQSGQGMLETFERFAQQEYISSTYQDPFVRSHPIATDRLAQLRNRVANSAYNNAKDPPELQLRHDMMRAKIAGYLDRPQAVFNRYPARDNSLPARYARAIARNCSGRCVDAIGEVDALLHEKPDNAYLWELKGNFYASVGKHPEAIANLRKALQLSGGGEPLMQAELAQSLISSEDGKVLDEAITLLRKAILSDDDNALAHRQLATALSRKGQEPQALLATAQAYMIEGNVKQAQIFAKRAQLKLPRGSPEWIRAEDIVNYKEPT
;
A
#
# COMPACT_ATOMS: atom_id res chain seq x y z
N MET A 1 -15.19 -20.56 4.94
CA MET A 1 -13.84 -20.85 5.44
C MET A 1 -12.75 -20.97 4.34
N ALA A 2 -13.08 -21.37 3.12
CA ALA A 2 -12.16 -21.36 1.98
C ALA A 2 -11.67 -19.94 1.56
N TYR A 3 -12.44 -18.90 1.87
CA TYR A 3 -12.12 -17.52 1.46
C TYR A 3 -10.93 -16.87 2.21
N ALA A 4 -10.60 -17.31 3.43
CA ALA A 4 -9.47 -16.75 4.18
C ALA A 4 -8.10 -17.28 3.67
N LEU A 5 -8.05 -18.52 3.17
CA LEU A 5 -6.89 -19.06 2.49
C LEU A 5 -6.70 -18.46 1.07
N ALA A 6 -7.82 -18.18 0.39
CA ALA A 6 -7.79 -17.52 -0.91
C ALA A 6 -7.22 -16.10 -0.84
N SER A 7 -7.40 -15.37 0.27
CA SER A 7 -6.87 -14.01 0.42
C SER A 7 -5.34 -13.95 0.53
N VAL A 8 -4.69 -14.96 1.09
CA VAL A 8 -3.22 -14.98 1.21
C VAL A 8 -2.55 -15.43 -0.09
N MET A 9 -3.19 -16.34 -0.83
CA MET A 9 -2.73 -16.72 -2.18
C MET A 9 -3.05 -15.63 -3.21
N ALA A 10 -4.18 -14.91 -3.04
CA ALA A 10 -4.53 -13.78 -3.89
C ALA A 10 -3.58 -12.59 -3.73
N ALA A 11 -2.91 -12.42 -2.58
CA ALA A 11 -1.97 -11.31 -2.38
C ALA A 11 -0.70 -11.39 -3.23
N SER A 12 -0.18 -12.60 -3.50
CA SER A 12 0.97 -12.77 -4.40
C SER A 12 0.59 -12.67 -5.89
N SER A 13 -0.64 -13.02 -6.24
CA SER A 13 -1.19 -12.81 -7.59
C SER A 13 -1.82 -11.43 -7.77
N ALA A 14 -2.14 -10.71 -6.69
CA ALA A 14 -2.72 -9.36 -6.72
C ALA A 14 -1.69 -8.28 -7.09
N LEU A 15 -0.41 -8.48 -6.82
CA LEU A 15 0.68 -7.67 -7.40
C LEU A 15 0.73 -7.82 -8.93
N ALA A 16 0.39 -9.01 -9.45
CA ALA A 16 0.29 -9.28 -10.89
C ALA A 16 -1.05 -8.84 -11.51
N GLN A 17 -2.09 -8.52 -10.70
CA GLN A 17 -3.43 -8.13 -11.16
C GLN A 17 -3.77 -6.64 -10.99
N GLY A 18 -2.76 -5.79 -10.69
CA GLY A 18 -2.94 -4.34 -10.64
C GLY A 18 -3.83 -3.88 -9.48
N LEU A 19 -3.33 -3.95 -8.24
CA LEU A 19 -3.98 -3.26 -7.12
C LEU A 19 -4.19 -1.77 -7.47
N PRO A 20 -5.32 -1.16 -7.12
CA PRO A 20 -5.59 0.24 -7.38
C PRO A 20 -4.74 1.12 -6.46
N LEU A 21 -3.45 1.24 -6.78
CA LEU A 21 -2.50 2.06 -6.03
C LEU A 21 -2.79 3.54 -6.21
N ILE A 22 -2.68 4.29 -5.15
CA ILE A 22 -2.64 5.75 -5.16
C ILE A 22 -1.21 6.19 -4.91
N ARG A 23 -0.76 7.16 -5.70
CA ARG A 23 0.53 7.82 -5.54
C ARG A 23 0.26 9.28 -5.22
N ASP A 24 0.79 9.75 -4.11
CA ASP A 24 0.60 11.13 -3.63
C ASP A 24 1.78 11.53 -2.74
N ALA A 25 2.48 12.60 -3.11
CA ALA A 25 3.71 13.04 -2.43
C ALA A 25 3.46 13.41 -0.96
N GLU A 26 2.36 14.09 -0.66
CA GLU A 26 2.02 14.52 0.70
C GLU A 26 1.74 13.33 1.61
N ILE A 27 0.90 12.40 1.13
CA ILE A 27 0.50 11.23 1.91
C ILE A 27 1.70 10.27 2.08
N GLU A 28 2.44 9.99 0.99
CA GLU A 28 3.60 9.10 1.04
C GLU A 28 4.71 9.63 1.97
N ASN A 29 4.96 10.95 1.95
CA ASN A 29 5.94 11.55 2.85
C ASN A 29 5.47 11.53 4.31
N LEU A 30 4.18 11.73 4.56
CA LEU A 30 3.62 11.60 5.91
C LEU A 30 3.75 10.15 6.42
N LEU A 31 3.46 9.15 5.58
CA LEU A 31 3.63 7.75 5.94
C LEU A 31 5.10 7.36 6.15
N LYS A 32 6.03 7.95 5.41
CA LYS A 32 7.48 7.80 5.66
C LYS A 32 7.86 8.35 7.04
N ASP A 33 7.32 9.53 7.41
CA ASP A 33 7.57 10.11 8.73
C ASP A 33 6.98 9.26 9.87
N TYR A 34 5.82 8.63 9.66
CA TYR A 34 5.23 7.69 10.60
C TYR A 34 6.04 6.41 10.76
N SER A 35 6.48 5.85 9.64
CA SER A 35 7.09 4.52 9.61
C SER A 35 8.58 4.51 9.95
N ARG A 36 9.34 5.54 9.54
CA ARG A 36 10.81 5.59 9.70
C ARG A 36 11.28 5.38 11.14
N PRO A 37 10.71 6.05 12.18
CA PRO A 37 11.10 5.80 13.56
C PRO A 37 10.83 4.36 13.98
N ILE A 38 9.68 3.79 13.59
CA ILE A 38 9.25 2.43 13.89
C ILE A 38 10.19 1.41 13.24
N PHE A 39 10.48 1.56 11.93
CA PHE A 39 11.40 0.68 11.21
C PHE A 39 12.82 0.73 11.82
N LYS A 40 13.27 1.91 12.22
CA LYS A 40 14.57 2.05 12.91
C LYS A 40 14.58 1.32 14.25
N ALA A 41 13.53 1.46 15.05
CA ALA A 41 13.39 0.77 16.34
C ALA A 41 13.30 -0.75 16.18
N ALA A 42 12.75 -1.22 15.05
CA ALA A 42 12.65 -2.63 14.68
C ALA A 42 13.95 -3.23 14.09
N GLY A 43 15.01 -2.44 13.95
CA GLY A 43 16.26 -2.89 13.31
C GLY A 43 16.19 -2.97 11.78
N LEU A 44 15.14 -2.39 11.18
CA LEU A 44 14.88 -2.42 9.73
C LEU A 44 15.33 -1.12 9.03
N GLY A 45 15.98 -0.20 9.71
CA GLY A 45 16.33 1.14 9.19
C GLY A 45 17.27 1.15 7.97
N GLY A 46 17.98 0.06 7.71
CA GLY A 46 18.81 -0.13 6.51
C GLY A 46 18.11 -0.90 5.38
N GLN A 47 16.87 -1.32 5.57
CA GLN A 47 16.09 -2.03 4.56
C GLN A 47 15.21 -1.07 3.79
N ASN A 48 15.07 -1.30 2.48
CA ASN A 48 14.17 -0.52 1.64
C ASN A 48 12.73 -1.05 1.80
N ILE A 49 12.04 -0.59 2.86
CA ILE A 49 10.63 -0.90 3.08
C ILE A 49 9.79 0.26 2.57
N SER A 50 8.90 -0.04 1.63
CA SER A 50 8.02 0.94 1.00
C SER A 50 6.62 0.90 1.62
N MET A 51 6.06 2.10 1.88
CA MET A 51 4.65 2.27 2.20
C MET A 51 3.87 2.45 0.90
N ARG A 52 2.81 1.68 0.70
CA ARG A 52 1.97 1.71 -0.51
C ARG A 52 0.52 2.01 -0.13
N ILE A 53 -0.13 2.88 -0.87
CA ILE A 53 -1.51 3.29 -0.60
C ILE A 53 -2.43 2.58 -1.59
N ILE A 54 -3.45 1.89 -1.08
CA ILE A 54 -4.46 1.23 -1.90
C ILE A 54 -5.77 2.03 -1.80
N ARG A 55 -6.38 2.31 -2.94
CA ARG A 55 -7.72 2.88 -2.99
C ARG A 55 -8.75 1.82 -2.58
N HIS A 56 -9.09 1.80 -1.31
CA HIS A 56 -10.10 0.91 -0.75
C HIS A 56 -10.70 1.51 0.52
N ASP A 57 -12.03 1.49 0.64
CA ASP A 57 -12.75 2.18 1.72
C ASP A 57 -12.72 1.45 3.07
N SER A 58 -12.36 0.16 3.09
CA SER A 58 -12.22 -0.58 4.34
C SER A 58 -11.00 -0.15 5.12
N PHE A 59 -11.08 -0.28 6.44
CA PHE A 59 -9.92 -0.16 7.32
C PHE A 59 -9.06 -1.41 7.15
N ASN A 60 -7.86 -1.30 6.58
CA ASN A 60 -6.90 -2.41 6.52
C ASN A 60 -5.48 -1.91 6.23
N ALA A 61 -4.50 -2.64 6.75
CA ALA A 61 -3.11 -2.58 6.36
C ALA A 61 -2.54 -4.00 6.39
N PHE A 62 -1.54 -4.29 5.56
CA PHE A 62 -0.95 -5.62 5.49
C PHE A 62 0.41 -5.62 4.79
N VAL A 63 1.21 -6.63 5.08
CA VAL A 63 2.51 -6.88 4.45
C VAL A 63 2.37 -8.03 3.44
N VAL A 64 2.99 -7.88 2.26
CA VAL A 64 2.91 -8.90 1.19
C VAL A 64 4.20 -9.70 1.04
N ASP A 65 5.35 -9.06 1.06
CA ASP A 65 6.65 -9.66 0.71
C ASP A 65 7.78 -9.30 1.70
N GLY A 66 7.44 -8.69 2.83
CA GLY A 66 8.40 -8.21 3.83
C GLY A 66 9.08 -6.89 3.46
N ARG A 67 8.79 -6.32 2.28
CA ARG A 67 9.33 -5.03 1.81
C ARG A 67 8.26 -3.99 1.52
N ASN A 68 7.03 -4.42 1.28
CA ASN A 68 5.91 -3.53 0.99
C ASN A 68 4.86 -3.65 2.08
N VAL A 69 4.58 -2.52 2.73
CA VAL A 69 3.46 -2.34 3.66
C VAL A 69 2.36 -1.60 2.92
N PHE A 70 1.24 -2.25 2.72
CA PHE A 70 0.07 -1.69 2.07
C PHE A 70 -0.88 -1.11 3.11
N VAL A 71 -1.38 0.10 2.85
CA VAL A 71 -2.34 0.78 3.71
C VAL A 71 -3.51 1.24 2.86
N ASN A 72 -4.73 0.86 3.24
CA ASN A 72 -5.93 1.30 2.54
C ASN A 72 -6.23 2.77 2.81
N THR A 73 -6.81 3.48 1.83
CA THR A 73 -7.33 4.84 2.03
C THR A 73 -8.36 4.89 3.15
N GLY A 74 -9.14 3.83 3.34
CA GLY A 74 -10.08 3.72 4.46
C GLY A 74 -9.41 3.77 5.83
N THR A 75 -8.24 3.17 6.00
CA THR A 75 -7.45 3.27 7.24
C THR A 75 -7.06 4.71 7.51
N LEU A 76 -6.49 5.39 6.51
CA LEU A 76 -6.04 6.77 6.63
C LEU A 76 -7.20 7.76 6.88
N ALA A 77 -8.35 7.54 6.24
CA ALA A 77 -9.53 8.39 6.38
C ALA A 77 -10.25 8.21 7.73
N GLN A 78 -10.25 6.99 8.30
CA GLN A 78 -10.97 6.66 9.53
C GLN A 78 -10.14 6.87 10.79
N ALA A 79 -8.81 6.74 10.72
CA ALA A 79 -7.93 7.05 11.83
C ALA A 79 -8.04 8.54 12.20
N LYS A 80 -8.24 8.83 13.48
CA LYS A 80 -8.45 10.21 13.96
C LYS A 80 -7.15 10.90 14.31
N THR A 81 -6.12 10.12 14.65
CA THR A 81 -4.81 10.62 15.09
C THR A 81 -3.69 9.96 14.32
N PRO A 82 -2.52 10.62 14.21
CA PRO A 82 -1.30 9.97 13.72
C PRO A 82 -0.99 8.66 14.45
N ASN A 83 -1.16 8.66 15.77
CA ASN A 83 -0.83 7.52 16.62
C ASN A 83 -1.67 6.27 16.32
N GLU A 84 -2.92 6.40 15.84
CA GLU A 84 -3.70 5.25 15.35
C GLU A 84 -3.03 4.60 14.13
N VAL A 85 -2.60 5.40 13.14
CA VAL A 85 -1.91 4.86 11.94
C VAL A 85 -0.53 4.32 12.29
N ILE A 86 0.22 5.03 13.13
CA ILE A 86 1.55 4.60 13.60
C ILE A 86 1.44 3.28 14.36
N GLY A 87 0.40 3.11 15.18
CA GLY A 87 0.10 1.87 15.89
C GLY A 87 -0.12 0.68 14.95
N VAL A 88 -0.88 0.89 13.87
CA VAL A 88 -1.08 -0.12 12.82
C VAL A 88 0.26 -0.43 12.11
N ILE A 89 1.03 0.59 11.74
CA ILE A 89 2.36 0.39 11.13
C ILE A 89 3.30 -0.39 12.07
N ALA A 90 3.27 -0.10 13.36
CA ALA A 90 4.08 -0.81 14.35
C ALA A 90 3.69 -2.30 14.46
N HIS A 91 2.40 -2.62 14.40
CA HIS A 91 1.88 -3.97 14.35
C HIS A 91 2.35 -4.71 13.07
N GLU A 92 2.17 -4.09 11.90
CA GLU A 92 2.63 -4.66 10.62
C GLU A 92 4.15 -4.88 10.61
N THR A 93 4.90 -3.95 11.20
CA THR A 93 6.35 -4.11 11.40
C THR A 93 6.68 -5.32 12.27
N GLY A 94 5.84 -5.61 13.27
CA GLY A 94 5.93 -6.84 14.06
C GLY A 94 5.79 -8.10 13.23
N HIS A 95 4.90 -8.10 12.25
CA HIS A 95 4.77 -9.22 11.30
C HIS A 95 6.00 -9.38 10.40
N ILE A 96 6.61 -8.28 9.97
CA ILE A 96 7.86 -8.31 9.17
C ILE A 96 8.99 -8.93 10.00
N THR A 97 9.25 -8.41 11.20
CA THR A 97 10.36 -8.85 12.05
C THR A 97 10.18 -10.27 12.59
N GLY A 98 8.92 -10.68 12.78
CA GLY A 98 8.56 -12.06 13.14
C GLY A 98 8.69 -13.05 11.99
N GLY A 99 8.85 -12.58 10.75
CA GLY A 99 8.88 -13.44 9.56
C GLY A 99 7.57 -14.20 9.34
N HIS A 100 6.44 -13.68 9.85
CA HIS A 100 5.18 -14.42 9.93
C HIS A 100 4.64 -14.83 8.56
N LEU A 101 4.81 -14.00 7.54
CA LEU A 101 4.40 -14.31 6.18
C LEU A 101 5.20 -15.48 5.57
N ALA A 102 6.51 -15.50 5.77
CA ALA A 102 7.37 -16.59 5.29
C ALA A 102 7.05 -17.90 6.02
N GLN A 103 6.86 -17.84 7.34
CA GLN A 103 6.43 -18.98 8.14
C GLN A 103 5.08 -19.52 7.68
N LEU A 104 4.10 -18.65 7.42
CA LEU A 104 2.78 -19.04 6.95
C LEU A 104 2.85 -19.72 5.57
N ARG A 105 3.62 -19.17 4.62
CA ARG A 105 3.81 -19.78 3.29
C ARG A 105 4.45 -21.17 3.40
N THR A 106 5.53 -21.30 4.17
CA THR A 106 6.21 -22.58 4.40
C THR A 106 5.27 -23.58 5.06
N ARG A 107 4.46 -23.13 6.02
CA ARG A 107 3.48 -23.95 6.72
C ARG A 107 2.39 -24.48 5.79
N ILE A 108 1.78 -23.58 5.01
CA ILE A 108 0.74 -23.96 4.04
C ILE A 108 1.30 -24.99 3.05
N ALA A 109 2.47 -24.75 2.47
CA ALA A 109 3.08 -25.70 1.55
C ALA A 109 3.31 -27.08 2.18
N ARG A 110 3.83 -27.11 3.40
CA ARG A 110 4.07 -28.37 4.15
C ARG A 110 2.76 -29.07 4.52
N ASP A 111 1.75 -28.31 4.97
CA ASP A 111 0.51 -28.88 5.46
C ASP A 111 -0.43 -29.28 4.32
N GLN A 112 -0.36 -28.62 3.15
CA GLN A 112 -0.98 -29.12 1.91
C GLN A 112 -0.43 -30.51 1.54
N THR A 113 0.87 -30.69 1.59
CA THR A 113 1.51 -32.00 1.33
C THR A 113 1.02 -33.05 2.33
N LYS A 114 0.93 -32.71 3.63
CA LYS A 114 0.40 -33.62 4.65
C LYS A 114 -1.08 -33.93 4.46
N ALA A 115 -1.89 -32.95 4.12
CA ALA A 115 -3.31 -33.14 3.86
C ALA A 115 -3.55 -34.07 2.67
N ILE A 116 -2.78 -33.89 1.58
CA ILE A 116 -2.81 -34.79 0.43
C ILE A 116 -2.40 -36.20 0.85
N LEU A 117 -1.32 -36.35 1.60
CA LEU A 117 -0.83 -37.66 2.07
C LEU A 117 -1.85 -38.35 2.97
N LEU A 118 -2.44 -37.64 3.93
CA LEU A 118 -3.48 -38.18 4.81
C LEU A 118 -4.75 -38.57 4.03
N THR A 119 -5.12 -37.79 3.03
CA THR A 119 -6.26 -38.11 2.15
C THR A 119 -5.98 -39.37 1.34
N VAL A 120 -4.79 -39.47 0.72
CA VAL A 120 -4.39 -40.68 -0.05
C VAL A 120 -4.34 -41.92 0.82
N LEU A 121 -3.77 -41.81 2.02
CA LEU A 121 -3.71 -42.92 2.99
C LEU A 121 -5.12 -43.30 3.47
N GLY A 122 -5.98 -42.31 3.76
CA GLY A 122 -7.37 -42.51 4.15
C GLY A 122 -8.17 -43.25 3.07
N ILE A 123 -8.04 -42.83 1.81
CA ILE A 123 -8.68 -43.49 0.66
C ILE A 123 -8.12 -44.91 0.49
N GLY A 124 -6.79 -45.08 0.64
CA GLY A 124 -6.17 -46.40 0.57
C GLY A 124 -6.69 -47.37 1.60
N LEU A 125 -6.90 -46.93 2.85
CA LEU A 125 -7.53 -47.72 3.91
C LEU A 125 -9.00 -48.02 3.62
N MET A 126 -9.77 -47.05 3.11
CA MET A 126 -11.16 -47.28 2.73
C MET A 126 -11.28 -48.34 1.65
N VAL A 127 -10.45 -48.30 0.63
CA VAL A 127 -10.44 -49.27 -0.48
C VAL A 127 -9.94 -50.65 0.01
N GLY A 128 -8.87 -50.66 0.83
CA GLY A 128 -8.35 -51.90 1.43
C GLY A 128 -9.33 -52.55 2.39
N GLY A 129 -10.08 -51.73 3.18
CA GLY A 129 -11.17 -52.22 4.02
C GLY A 129 -12.29 -52.85 3.23
N ALA A 130 -12.71 -52.24 2.14
CA ALA A 130 -13.75 -52.79 1.25
C ALA A 130 -13.35 -54.12 0.61
N ALA A 131 -12.08 -54.36 0.38
CA ALA A 131 -11.53 -55.60 -0.18
C ALA A 131 -11.41 -56.74 0.84
N SER A 132 -11.37 -56.46 2.16
CA SER A 132 -11.12 -57.45 3.20
C SER A 132 -12.38 -58.22 3.68
N GLY A 133 -13.60 -57.71 3.43
CA GLY A 133 -14.90 -58.33 3.79
C GLY A 133 -15.18 -58.44 5.31
N GLY A 134 -16.43 -58.41 5.71
CA GLY A 134 -16.88 -58.58 7.11
C GLY A 134 -16.76 -57.34 8.00
N ASP A 135 -16.83 -57.53 9.32
CA ASP A 135 -16.78 -56.45 10.34
C ASP A 135 -15.47 -55.68 10.30
N THR A 136 -14.35 -56.34 9.98
CA THR A 136 -13.02 -55.75 9.83
C THR A 136 -12.99 -54.73 8.67
N ALA A 137 -13.75 -54.94 7.61
CA ALA A 137 -13.89 -54.01 6.48
C ALA A 137 -14.54 -52.68 6.91
N ARG A 138 -15.53 -52.74 7.81
CA ARG A 138 -16.21 -51.58 8.34
C ARG A 138 -15.31 -50.75 9.27
N GLU A 139 -14.53 -51.40 10.17
CA GLU A 139 -13.61 -50.73 11.05
C GLU A 139 -12.45 -50.06 10.29
N ILE A 140 -11.83 -50.72 9.32
CA ILE A 140 -10.76 -50.15 8.50
C ILE A 140 -11.29 -49.04 7.60
N GLY A 141 -12.46 -49.19 7.00
CA GLY A 141 -13.10 -48.15 6.17
C GLY A 141 -13.48 -46.91 6.96
N SER A 142 -14.02 -47.07 8.20
CA SER A 142 -14.34 -45.94 9.08
C SER A 142 -13.09 -45.22 9.60
N ALA A 143 -12.02 -45.95 9.91
CA ALA A 143 -10.72 -45.38 10.28
C ALA A 143 -10.10 -44.58 9.14
N GLY A 144 -10.19 -45.07 7.89
CA GLY A 144 -9.74 -44.35 6.71
C GLY A 144 -10.50 -43.06 6.46
N GLY A 145 -11.83 -43.10 6.60
CA GLY A 145 -12.69 -41.90 6.53
C GLY A 145 -12.38 -40.88 7.61
N GLY A 146 -12.22 -41.34 8.85
CA GLY A 146 -11.83 -40.51 10.00
C GLY A 146 -10.45 -39.84 9.82
N LEU A 147 -9.50 -40.55 9.25
CA LEU A 147 -8.16 -40.04 8.97
C LEU A 147 -8.18 -38.96 7.87
N ALA A 148 -8.96 -39.17 6.81
CA ALA A 148 -9.07 -38.20 5.71
C ALA A 148 -9.79 -36.91 6.14
N MET A 149 -10.83 -36.99 6.97
CA MET A 149 -11.61 -35.82 7.43
C MET A 149 -11.01 -35.16 8.67
N GLY A 150 -10.60 -35.94 9.69
CA GLY A 150 -10.06 -35.42 10.93
C GLY A 150 -8.68 -34.80 10.79
N GLY A 151 -7.86 -35.29 9.86
CA GLY A 151 -6.54 -34.73 9.58
C GLY A 151 -6.58 -33.29 9.10
N ASN A 152 -7.55 -32.96 8.24
CA ASN A 152 -7.73 -31.58 7.75
C ASN A 152 -8.20 -30.63 8.86
N GLU A 153 -9.08 -31.08 9.76
CA GLU A 153 -9.54 -30.28 10.88
C GLU A 153 -8.41 -29.98 11.88
N MET A 154 -7.57 -30.99 12.18
CA MET A 154 -6.40 -30.82 13.04
C MET A 154 -5.40 -29.81 12.46
N ILE A 155 -5.10 -29.91 11.17
CA ILE A 155 -4.22 -28.95 10.45
C ILE A 155 -4.81 -27.54 10.55
N MET A 156 -6.12 -27.39 10.30
CA MET A 156 -6.78 -26.10 10.36
C MET A 156 -6.77 -25.48 11.77
N ARG A 157 -7.05 -26.25 12.79
CA ARG A 157 -6.97 -25.81 14.20
C ARG A 157 -5.54 -25.37 14.56
N SER A 158 -4.53 -26.12 14.11
CA SER A 158 -3.12 -25.79 14.32
C SER A 158 -2.72 -24.49 13.62
N LEU A 159 -3.17 -24.26 12.37
CA LEU A 159 -2.95 -22.99 11.63
C LEU A 159 -3.59 -21.81 12.35
N LEU A 160 -4.82 -21.95 12.84
CA LEU A 160 -5.51 -20.89 13.57
C LEU A 160 -4.85 -20.58 14.92
N SER A 161 -4.31 -21.58 15.61
CA SER A 161 -3.58 -21.39 16.86
C SER A 161 -2.26 -20.65 16.62
N GLU A 162 -1.50 -21.04 15.59
CA GLU A 162 -0.25 -20.37 15.21
C GLU A 162 -0.50 -18.92 14.80
N ARG A 163 -1.56 -18.66 14.02
CA ARG A 163 -1.93 -17.31 13.64
C ARG A 163 -2.21 -16.43 14.85
N ARG A 164 -2.96 -16.92 15.85
CA ARG A 164 -3.19 -16.18 17.11
C ARG A 164 -1.89 -15.86 17.84
N ALA A 165 -0.95 -16.81 17.87
CA ALA A 165 0.36 -16.58 18.49
C ALA A 165 1.17 -15.53 17.71
N GLN A 166 1.13 -15.54 16.37
CA GLN A 166 1.79 -14.55 15.52
C GLN A 166 1.19 -13.15 15.70
N GLU A 167 -0.14 -13.04 15.82
CA GLU A 167 -0.81 -11.78 16.12
C GLU A 167 -0.37 -11.22 17.48
N SER A 168 -0.36 -12.05 18.52
CA SER A 168 0.10 -11.63 19.85
C SER A 168 1.58 -11.23 19.85
N ALA A 169 2.41 -11.91 19.08
CA ALA A 169 3.82 -11.56 18.93
C ALA A 169 4.00 -10.23 18.19
N ALA A 170 3.19 -9.96 17.16
CA ALA A 170 3.18 -8.70 16.43
C ALA A 170 2.73 -7.54 17.32
N ASP A 171 1.69 -7.72 18.14
CA ASP A 171 1.24 -6.74 19.13
C ASP A 171 2.35 -6.35 20.09
N GLN A 172 3.00 -7.37 20.68
CA GLN A 172 4.08 -7.15 21.63
C GLN A 172 5.29 -6.46 20.99
N ALA A 173 5.62 -6.82 19.76
CA ALA A 173 6.68 -6.17 18.99
C ALA A 173 6.33 -4.72 18.69
N GLY A 174 5.12 -4.46 18.19
CA GLY A 174 4.61 -3.12 17.90
C GLY A 174 4.68 -2.21 19.12
N LEU A 175 4.21 -2.67 20.28
CA LEU A 175 4.30 -1.89 21.52
C LEU A 175 5.77 -1.59 21.92
N ARG A 176 6.68 -2.55 21.78
CA ARG A 176 8.12 -2.28 22.03
C ARG A 176 8.69 -1.21 21.12
N TYR A 177 8.27 -1.18 19.84
CA TYR A 177 8.73 -0.16 18.89
C TYR A 177 8.17 1.22 19.23
N LEU A 178 6.90 1.30 19.63
CA LEU A 178 6.27 2.53 20.10
C LEU A 178 6.98 3.06 21.36
N GLU A 179 7.25 2.21 22.34
CA GLU A 179 7.99 2.57 23.55
C GLU A 179 9.43 3.04 23.25
N ALA A 180 10.15 2.33 22.36
CA ALA A 180 11.50 2.70 21.95
C ALA A 180 11.55 4.07 21.24
N THR A 181 10.44 4.47 20.62
CA THR A 181 10.28 5.78 19.96
C THR A 181 9.57 6.82 20.84
N LYS A 182 9.32 6.51 22.12
CA LYS A 182 8.64 7.38 23.08
C LYS A 182 7.21 7.77 22.68
N GLN A 183 6.55 6.88 21.97
CA GLN A 183 5.18 7.05 21.51
C GLN A 183 4.19 6.24 22.35
N SER A 184 2.95 6.71 22.42
CA SER A 184 1.88 5.99 23.11
C SER A 184 1.45 4.74 22.33
N GLY A 185 1.11 3.66 23.04
CA GLY A 185 0.40 2.53 22.48
C GLY A 185 -1.13 2.73 22.37
N GLN A 186 -1.63 3.88 22.83
CA GLN A 186 -3.06 4.15 22.94
C GLN A 186 -3.77 4.10 21.57
N GLY A 187 -3.18 4.66 20.51
CA GLY A 187 -3.77 4.64 19.17
C GLY A 187 -3.90 3.22 18.59
N MET A 188 -2.93 2.34 18.87
CA MET A 188 -3.03 0.93 18.53
C MET A 188 -4.18 0.25 19.29
N LEU A 189 -4.29 0.51 20.60
CA LEU A 189 -5.36 -0.01 21.45
C LEU A 189 -6.74 0.47 20.96
N GLU A 190 -6.92 1.77 20.74
CA GLU A 190 -8.18 2.36 20.25
C GLU A 190 -8.61 1.78 18.90
N THR A 191 -7.65 1.52 18.01
CA THR A 191 -7.91 0.86 16.74
C THR A 191 -8.45 -0.56 16.95
N PHE A 192 -7.82 -1.34 17.81
CA PHE A 192 -8.26 -2.72 18.07
C PHE A 192 -9.58 -2.78 18.83
N GLU A 193 -9.82 -1.88 19.77
CA GLU A 193 -11.09 -1.77 20.49
C GLU A 193 -12.25 -1.45 19.57
N ARG A 194 -12.05 -0.57 18.57
CA ARG A 194 -13.06 -0.22 17.55
C ARG A 194 -13.59 -1.45 16.82
N PHE A 195 -12.74 -2.43 16.57
CA PHE A 195 -13.09 -3.63 15.80
C PHE A 195 -13.35 -4.87 16.66
N ALA A 196 -13.07 -4.83 17.95
CA ALA A 196 -13.19 -6.01 18.82
C ALA A 196 -14.58 -6.64 18.85
N GLN A 197 -15.64 -5.83 18.75
CA GLN A 197 -17.02 -6.33 18.74
C GLN A 197 -17.37 -7.09 17.45
N GLN A 198 -16.64 -6.86 16.36
CA GLN A 198 -16.91 -7.51 15.08
C GLN A 198 -16.46 -8.98 15.05
N GLU A 199 -15.66 -9.44 16.00
CA GLU A 199 -15.22 -10.84 16.07
C GLU A 199 -16.40 -11.80 16.28
N TYR A 200 -17.46 -11.34 16.92
CA TYR A 200 -18.66 -12.15 17.22
C TYR A 200 -19.66 -12.23 16.07
N ILE A 201 -19.47 -11.51 14.97
CA ILE A 201 -20.34 -11.59 13.81
C ILE A 201 -19.77 -12.52 12.74
N SER A 202 -20.62 -12.99 11.83
CA SER A 202 -20.19 -13.84 10.72
C SER A 202 -19.07 -13.18 9.92
N SER A 203 -18.06 -13.96 9.53
CA SER A 203 -16.91 -13.49 8.75
C SER A 203 -17.28 -12.76 7.44
N THR A 204 -18.46 -13.03 6.90
CA THR A 204 -18.99 -12.34 5.71
C THR A 204 -19.24 -10.86 5.97
N TYR A 205 -19.59 -10.49 7.20
CA TYR A 205 -19.93 -9.12 7.61
C TYR A 205 -18.82 -8.44 8.39
N GLN A 206 -17.71 -9.14 8.70
CA GLN A 206 -16.57 -8.57 9.40
C GLN A 206 -15.79 -7.62 8.49
N ASP A 207 -15.24 -6.55 9.09
CA ASP A 207 -14.27 -5.71 8.42
C ASP A 207 -13.04 -6.53 7.96
N PRO A 208 -12.45 -6.26 6.79
CA PRO A 208 -11.25 -6.94 6.32
C PRO A 208 -10.10 -6.95 7.32
N PHE A 209 -9.95 -5.90 8.13
CA PHE A 209 -8.95 -5.85 9.19
C PHE A 209 -9.15 -6.95 10.24
N VAL A 210 -10.36 -7.14 10.74
CA VAL A 210 -10.68 -8.21 11.71
C VAL A 210 -10.44 -9.59 11.12
N ARG A 211 -10.74 -9.77 9.83
CA ARG A 211 -10.51 -11.04 9.14
C ARG A 211 -9.02 -11.34 8.95
N SER A 212 -8.22 -10.31 8.68
CA SER A 212 -6.75 -10.44 8.55
C SER A 212 -6.05 -10.52 9.91
N HIS A 213 -6.58 -9.84 10.94
CA HIS A 213 -6.00 -9.74 12.29
C HIS A 213 -7.05 -10.05 13.36
N PRO A 214 -7.40 -11.32 13.61
CA PRO A 214 -8.41 -11.68 14.61
C PRO A 214 -8.10 -11.09 15.99
N ILE A 215 -9.05 -10.33 16.54
CA ILE A 215 -8.90 -9.57 17.79
C ILE A 215 -9.49 -10.38 18.94
N ALA A 216 -8.76 -11.40 19.39
CA ALA A 216 -9.21 -12.19 20.52
C ALA A 216 -9.25 -11.37 21.83
N THR A 217 -10.23 -11.64 22.68
CA THR A 217 -10.43 -10.94 23.96
C THR A 217 -9.15 -10.91 24.81
N ASP A 218 -8.41 -12.01 24.83
CA ASP A 218 -7.16 -12.12 25.60
C ASP A 218 -6.06 -11.20 25.05
N ARG A 219 -5.97 -11.04 23.71
CA ARG A 219 -5.04 -10.09 23.08
C ARG A 219 -5.35 -8.67 23.52
N LEU A 220 -6.62 -8.29 23.46
CA LEU A 220 -7.06 -6.95 23.83
C LEU A 220 -6.79 -6.66 25.31
N ALA A 221 -7.04 -7.62 26.20
CA ALA A 221 -6.74 -7.49 27.64
C ALA A 221 -5.23 -7.32 27.90
N GLN A 222 -4.38 -8.11 27.24
CA GLN A 222 -2.93 -7.97 27.32
C GLN A 222 -2.45 -6.61 26.80
N LEU A 223 -3.00 -6.15 25.66
CA LEU A 223 -2.66 -4.87 25.07
C LEU A 223 -3.01 -3.72 26.03
N ARG A 224 -4.24 -3.71 26.58
CA ARG A 224 -4.68 -2.72 27.58
C ARG A 224 -3.73 -2.64 28.77
N ASN A 225 -3.39 -3.79 29.34
CA ASN A 225 -2.50 -3.84 30.49
C ASN A 225 -1.11 -3.27 30.16
N ARG A 226 -0.53 -3.64 29.03
CA ARG A 226 0.78 -3.12 28.62
C ARG A 226 0.76 -1.63 28.32
N VAL A 227 -0.25 -1.14 27.61
CA VAL A 227 -0.42 0.29 27.33
C VAL A 227 -0.58 1.08 28.62
N ALA A 228 -1.42 0.61 29.56
CA ALA A 228 -1.64 1.27 30.84
C ALA A 228 -0.36 1.38 31.71
N ASN A 229 0.53 0.40 31.60
CA ASN A 229 1.79 0.35 32.36
C ASN A 229 2.98 0.99 31.61
N SER A 230 2.79 1.47 30.39
CA SER A 230 3.84 2.14 29.63
C SER A 230 4.14 3.53 30.17
N ALA A 231 5.43 3.88 30.28
CA ALA A 231 5.87 5.22 30.65
C ALA A 231 5.38 6.31 29.65
N TYR A 232 4.99 5.91 28.44
CA TYR A 232 4.54 6.79 27.37
C TYR A 232 3.03 6.70 27.13
N ASN A 233 2.26 6.11 28.03
CA ASN A 233 0.82 5.93 27.87
C ASN A 233 0.09 7.25 27.50
N ASN A 234 0.47 8.35 28.13
CA ASN A 234 -0.14 9.67 27.92
C ASN A 234 0.60 10.53 26.87
N ALA A 235 1.59 10.00 26.18
CA ALA A 235 2.28 10.73 25.12
C ALA A 235 1.31 11.07 24.00
N LYS A 236 1.33 12.33 23.55
CA LYS A 236 0.46 12.81 22.47
C LYS A 236 1.30 13.15 21.24
N ASP A 237 0.65 13.00 20.09
CA ASP A 237 1.25 13.44 18.83
C ASP A 237 1.52 14.95 18.86
N PRO A 238 2.63 15.41 18.24
CA PRO A 238 2.88 16.84 18.07
C PRO A 238 1.74 17.50 17.29
N PRO A 239 1.31 18.72 17.67
CA PRO A 239 0.21 19.41 16.99
C PRO A 239 0.42 19.59 15.48
N GLU A 240 1.67 19.78 15.05
CA GLU A 240 2.01 19.87 13.63
C GLU A 240 1.78 18.55 12.90
N LEU A 241 2.13 17.42 13.54
CA LEU A 241 1.91 16.09 12.97
C LEU A 241 0.40 15.79 12.88
N GLN A 242 -0.38 16.19 13.89
CA GLN A 242 -1.85 16.09 13.86
C GLN A 242 -2.44 16.94 12.73
N LEU A 243 -1.94 18.16 12.53
CA LEU A 243 -2.41 19.01 11.42
C LEU A 243 -2.12 18.34 10.06
N ARG A 244 -0.94 17.81 9.85
CA ARG A 244 -0.58 17.08 8.62
C ARG A 244 -1.47 15.85 8.41
N HIS A 245 -1.80 15.15 9.49
CA HIS A 245 -2.75 14.03 9.46
C HIS A 245 -4.15 14.48 9.04
N ASP A 246 -4.64 15.57 9.60
CA ASP A 246 -5.96 16.11 9.25
C ASP A 246 -5.99 16.65 7.81
N MET A 247 -4.89 17.23 7.31
CA MET A 247 -4.71 17.61 5.90
C MET A 247 -4.76 16.39 4.97
N MET A 248 -4.07 15.31 5.32
CA MET A 248 -4.14 14.03 4.59
C MET A 248 -5.57 13.51 4.51
N ARG A 249 -6.29 13.46 5.63
CA ARG A 249 -7.70 13.03 5.67
C ARG A 249 -8.60 13.92 4.81
N ALA A 250 -8.36 15.22 4.86
CA ALA A 250 -9.06 16.21 4.05
C ALA A 250 -8.79 16.00 2.55
N LYS A 251 -7.54 15.71 2.17
CA LYS A 251 -7.14 15.41 0.79
C LYS A 251 -7.82 14.15 0.28
N ILE A 252 -7.77 13.06 1.06
CA ILE A 252 -8.45 11.80 0.73
C ILE A 252 -9.95 12.04 0.51
N ALA A 253 -10.62 12.71 1.45
CA ALA A 253 -12.03 13.04 1.32
C ALA A 253 -12.32 13.90 0.07
N GLY A 254 -11.51 14.93 -0.15
CA GLY A 254 -11.69 15.85 -1.28
C GLY A 254 -11.62 15.17 -2.65
N TYR A 255 -10.75 14.17 -2.81
CA TYR A 255 -10.57 13.43 -4.06
C TYR A 255 -11.47 12.20 -4.21
N LEU A 256 -11.76 11.51 -3.13
CA LEU A 256 -12.42 10.20 -3.20
C LEU A 256 -13.90 10.22 -2.83
N ASP A 257 -14.35 11.16 -1.98
CA ASP A 257 -15.74 11.29 -1.62
C ASP A 257 -16.53 12.10 -2.67
N ARG A 258 -17.83 11.89 -2.71
CA ARG A 258 -18.72 12.75 -3.51
C ARG A 258 -18.65 14.19 -2.98
N PRO A 259 -18.63 15.23 -3.84
CA PRO A 259 -18.49 16.62 -3.41
C PRO A 259 -19.48 17.04 -2.33
N GLN A 260 -20.75 16.59 -2.43
CA GLN A 260 -21.75 16.90 -1.42
C GLN A 260 -21.42 16.30 -0.04
N ALA A 261 -20.84 15.09 0.01
CA ALA A 261 -20.40 14.48 1.26
C ALA A 261 -19.24 15.26 1.88
N VAL A 262 -18.31 15.77 1.04
CA VAL A 262 -17.22 16.64 1.49
C VAL A 262 -17.76 17.91 2.10
N PHE A 263 -18.70 18.62 1.43
CA PHE A 263 -19.30 19.85 1.96
C PHE A 263 -20.13 19.64 3.23
N ASN A 264 -20.73 18.47 3.40
CA ASN A 264 -21.42 18.10 4.62
C ASN A 264 -20.44 17.85 5.79
N ARG A 265 -19.33 17.15 5.52
CA ARG A 265 -18.27 16.83 6.50
C ARG A 265 -17.47 18.08 6.89
N TYR A 266 -17.19 18.95 5.93
CA TYR A 266 -16.44 20.19 6.06
C TYR A 266 -17.31 21.38 5.65
N PRO A 267 -18.28 21.79 6.50
CA PRO A 267 -19.23 22.85 6.17
C PRO A 267 -18.52 24.21 6.04
N ALA A 268 -19.18 25.17 5.35
CA ALA A 268 -18.60 26.49 5.09
C ALA A 268 -18.22 27.28 6.36
N ARG A 269 -18.89 27.00 7.49
CA ARG A 269 -18.57 27.58 8.80
C ARG A 269 -17.26 27.08 9.42
N ASP A 270 -16.76 25.92 8.96
CA ASP A 270 -15.47 25.40 9.40
C ASP A 270 -14.36 26.05 8.56
N ASN A 271 -13.61 26.95 9.19
CA ASN A 271 -12.53 27.71 8.58
C ASN A 271 -11.14 27.10 8.85
N SER A 272 -11.07 25.88 9.41
CA SER A 272 -9.80 25.18 9.60
C SER A 272 -9.10 24.92 8.26
N LEU A 273 -7.75 24.86 8.29
CA LEU A 273 -6.96 24.55 7.10
C LEU A 273 -7.41 23.24 6.40
N PRO A 274 -7.61 22.11 7.14
CA PRO A 274 -8.08 20.88 6.52
C PRO A 274 -9.46 21.02 5.86
N ALA A 275 -10.40 21.73 6.49
CA ALA A 275 -11.74 21.88 5.94
C ALA A 275 -11.74 22.71 4.64
N ARG A 276 -10.98 23.79 4.60
CA ARG A 276 -10.82 24.63 3.39
C ARG A 276 -10.10 23.84 2.28
N TYR A 277 -9.08 23.06 2.63
CA TYR A 277 -8.34 22.20 1.71
C TYR A 277 -9.27 21.16 1.06
N ALA A 278 -10.05 20.43 1.86
CA ALA A 278 -11.02 19.47 1.34
C ALA A 278 -12.04 20.10 0.39
N ARG A 279 -12.58 21.29 0.76
CA ARG A 279 -13.54 22.01 -0.09
C ARG A 279 -12.93 22.51 -1.38
N ALA A 280 -11.68 22.99 -1.38
CA ALA A 280 -10.98 23.40 -2.58
C ALA A 280 -10.86 22.22 -3.58
N ILE A 281 -10.43 21.05 -3.11
CA ILE A 281 -10.32 19.85 -3.93
C ILE A 281 -11.69 19.43 -4.47
N ALA A 282 -12.73 19.37 -3.62
CA ALA A 282 -14.07 18.99 -4.04
C ALA A 282 -14.69 19.96 -5.05
N ARG A 283 -14.39 21.27 -4.95
CA ARG A 283 -14.80 22.27 -5.97
C ARG A 283 -14.13 22.01 -7.32
N ASN A 284 -12.81 21.77 -7.34
CA ASN A 284 -12.10 21.45 -8.57
C ASN A 284 -12.66 20.17 -9.22
N CYS A 285 -12.87 19.11 -8.44
CA CYS A 285 -13.47 17.86 -8.92
C CYS A 285 -14.92 18.03 -9.43
N SER A 286 -15.60 19.13 -9.04
CA SER A 286 -16.93 19.51 -9.54
C SER A 286 -16.89 20.43 -10.74
N GLY A 287 -15.73 20.66 -11.38
CA GLY A 287 -15.56 21.57 -12.51
C GLY A 287 -15.51 23.06 -12.15
N ARG A 288 -15.40 23.40 -10.85
CA ARG A 288 -15.35 24.79 -10.34
C ARG A 288 -13.90 25.19 -10.03
N CYS A 289 -13.02 25.04 -11.03
CA CYS A 289 -11.58 25.23 -10.87
C CYS A 289 -11.21 26.67 -10.44
N VAL A 290 -11.90 27.68 -10.95
CA VAL A 290 -11.61 29.10 -10.59
C VAL A 290 -11.85 29.32 -9.08
N ASP A 291 -12.99 28.85 -8.56
CA ASP A 291 -13.30 28.95 -7.13
C ASP A 291 -12.31 28.14 -6.27
N ALA A 292 -11.90 26.98 -6.78
CA ALA A 292 -10.93 26.12 -6.13
C ALA A 292 -9.55 26.79 -6.02
N ILE A 293 -9.08 27.43 -7.10
CA ILE A 293 -7.81 28.17 -7.11
C ILE A 293 -7.85 29.34 -6.14
N GLY A 294 -8.95 30.11 -6.09
CA GLY A 294 -9.11 31.19 -5.14
C GLY A 294 -9.02 30.73 -3.67
N GLU A 295 -9.58 29.56 -3.35
CA GLU A 295 -9.46 28.97 -2.02
C GLU A 295 -8.02 28.56 -1.70
N VAL A 296 -7.30 27.96 -2.66
CA VAL A 296 -5.89 27.58 -2.48
C VAL A 296 -5.00 28.81 -2.34
N ASP A 297 -5.29 29.93 -3.06
CA ASP A 297 -4.58 31.19 -2.89
C ASP A 297 -4.74 31.76 -1.48
N ALA A 298 -5.94 31.67 -0.91
CA ALA A 298 -6.17 32.06 0.48
C ALA A 298 -5.41 31.18 1.48
N LEU A 299 -5.30 29.85 1.21
CA LEU A 299 -4.48 28.93 2.02
C LEU A 299 -2.98 29.26 1.90
N LEU A 300 -2.51 29.56 0.70
CA LEU A 300 -1.11 29.94 0.43
C LEU A 300 -0.73 31.28 1.08
N HIS A 301 -1.67 32.19 1.22
CA HIS A 301 -1.45 33.43 1.97
C HIS A 301 -1.12 33.15 3.45
N GLU A 302 -1.74 32.12 4.04
CA GLU A 302 -1.49 31.70 5.44
C GLU A 302 -0.26 30.79 5.57
N LYS A 303 0.01 29.97 4.55
CA LYS A 303 1.08 28.96 4.54
C LYS A 303 1.88 29.03 3.23
N PRO A 304 2.64 30.12 2.98
CA PRO A 304 3.34 30.35 1.69
C PRO A 304 4.44 29.33 1.38
N ASP A 305 4.98 28.68 2.42
CA ASP A 305 6.07 27.72 2.28
C ASP A 305 5.57 26.26 2.20
N ASN A 306 4.26 26.02 2.15
CA ASN A 306 3.72 24.68 2.02
C ASN A 306 3.80 24.21 0.56
N ALA A 307 4.75 23.33 0.26
CA ALA A 307 4.99 22.76 -1.07
C ALA A 307 3.72 22.09 -1.66
N TYR A 308 2.94 21.40 -0.83
CA TYR A 308 1.76 20.65 -1.29
C TYR A 308 0.59 21.55 -1.69
N LEU A 309 0.48 22.74 -1.14
CA LEU A 309 -0.50 23.74 -1.60
C LEU A 309 -0.10 24.32 -2.97
N TRP A 310 1.19 24.54 -3.21
CA TRP A 310 1.70 24.95 -4.52
C TRP A 310 1.50 23.84 -5.55
N GLU A 311 1.78 22.58 -5.20
CA GLU A 311 1.50 21.40 -6.01
C GLU A 311 0.02 21.33 -6.37
N LEU A 312 -0.87 21.43 -5.39
CA LEU A 312 -2.32 21.41 -5.61
C LEU A 312 -2.77 22.51 -6.59
N LYS A 313 -2.29 23.73 -6.39
CA LYS A 313 -2.58 24.86 -7.30
C LYS A 313 -2.11 24.58 -8.72
N GLY A 314 -0.89 24.05 -8.86
CA GLY A 314 -0.34 23.65 -10.14
C GLY A 314 -1.20 22.59 -10.84
N ASN A 315 -1.61 21.55 -10.09
CA ASN A 315 -2.47 20.49 -10.60
C ASN A 315 -3.86 20.99 -10.99
N PHE A 316 -4.42 21.99 -10.28
CA PHE A 316 -5.67 22.61 -10.68
C PHE A 316 -5.54 23.38 -12.01
N TYR A 317 -4.46 24.12 -12.20
CA TYR A 317 -4.19 24.77 -13.51
C TYR A 317 -3.99 23.74 -14.63
N ALA A 318 -3.25 22.65 -14.36
CA ALA A 318 -3.05 21.58 -15.32
C ALA A 318 -4.38 20.91 -15.74
N SER A 319 -5.30 20.71 -14.80
CA SER A 319 -6.60 20.09 -15.05
C SER A 319 -7.50 20.87 -16.02
N VAL A 320 -7.24 22.16 -16.19
CA VAL A 320 -7.97 23.04 -17.13
C VAL A 320 -7.10 23.50 -18.32
N GLY A 321 -5.95 22.83 -18.55
CA GLY A 321 -5.09 23.07 -19.69
C GLY A 321 -4.23 24.35 -19.62
N LYS A 322 -4.18 25.00 -18.44
CA LYS A 322 -3.34 26.18 -18.21
C LYS A 322 -1.92 25.78 -17.83
N HIS A 323 -1.21 25.18 -18.80
CA HIS A 323 0.12 24.61 -18.57
C HIS A 323 1.19 25.61 -18.14
N PRO A 324 1.26 26.86 -18.66
CA PRO A 324 2.24 27.84 -18.17
C PRO A 324 2.10 28.13 -16.68
N GLU A 325 0.87 28.35 -16.19
CA GLU A 325 0.58 28.57 -14.77
C GLU A 325 0.83 27.30 -13.95
N ALA A 326 0.46 26.13 -14.46
CA ALA A 326 0.75 24.85 -13.83
C ALA A 326 2.25 24.66 -13.59
N ILE A 327 3.07 24.87 -14.64
CA ILE A 327 4.53 24.75 -14.58
C ILE A 327 5.13 25.71 -13.54
N ALA A 328 4.68 26.97 -13.51
CA ALA A 328 5.18 27.95 -12.55
C ALA A 328 4.94 27.52 -11.10
N ASN A 329 3.71 27.03 -10.81
CA ASN A 329 3.33 26.58 -9.46
C ASN A 329 4.01 25.25 -9.07
N LEU A 330 4.10 24.28 -10.00
CA LEU A 330 4.77 23.00 -9.76
C LEU A 330 6.29 23.16 -9.56
N ARG A 331 6.94 24.09 -10.27
CA ARG A 331 8.36 24.43 -10.00
C ARG A 331 8.54 25.00 -8.60
N LYS A 332 7.62 25.86 -8.15
CA LYS A 332 7.65 26.40 -6.79
C LYS A 332 7.46 25.29 -5.74
N ALA A 333 6.48 24.38 -5.97
CA ALA A 333 6.27 23.21 -5.13
C ALA A 333 7.54 22.34 -5.02
N LEU A 334 8.13 22.00 -6.15
CA LEU A 334 9.35 21.19 -6.21
C LEU A 334 10.53 21.88 -5.53
N GLN A 335 10.69 23.20 -5.69
CA GLN A 335 11.71 23.97 -4.99
C GLN A 335 11.55 23.91 -3.47
N LEU A 336 10.32 24.11 -2.96
CA LEU A 336 10.01 24.10 -1.53
C LEU A 336 10.16 22.70 -0.91
N SER A 337 9.93 21.63 -1.69
CA SER A 337 10.15 20.24 -1.24
C SER A 337 11.63 19.81 -1.27
N GLY A 338 12.55 20.72 -1.60
CA GLY A 338 13.99 20.42 -1.69
C GLY A 338 14.44 19.86 -3.05
N GLY A 339 13.57 19.85 -4.05
CA GLY A 339 13.89 19.48 -5.44
C GLY A 339 14.01 17.99 -5.74
N GLY A 340 13.95 17.14 -4.71
CA GLY A 340 14.18 15.69 -4.83
C GLY A 340 12.91 14.82 -4.81
N GLU A 341 11.73 15.43 -4.71
CA GLU A 341 10.47 14.66 -4.60
C GLU A 341 10.06 14.05 -5.96
N PRO A 342 10.09 12.71 -6.11
CA PRO A 342 9.94 12.07 -7.42
C PRO A 342 8.54 12.26 -8.03
N LEU A 343 7.49 12.28 -7.22
CA LEU A 343 6.13 12.49 -7.71
C LEU A 343 5.93 13.91 -8.22
N MET A 344 6.42 14.92 -7.50
CA MET A 344 6.38 16.32 -7.96
C MET A 344 7.24 16.55 -9.21
N GLN A 345 8.38 15.84 -9.34
CA GLN A 345 9.18 15.86 -10.58
C GLN A 345 8.38 15.31 -11.76
N ALA A 346 7.64 14.21 -11.57
CA ALA A 346 6.82 13.62 -12.62
C ALA A 346 5.63 14.52 -12.99
N GLU A 347 4.97 15.16 -12.03
CA GLU A 347 3.86 16.09 -12.28
C GLU A 347 4.32 17.34 -13.05
N LEU A 348 5.46 17.93 -12.66
CA LEU A 348 6.06 19.03 -13.41
C LEU A 348 6.41 18.59 -14.84
N ALA A 349 7.03 17.42 -14.98
CA ALA A 349 7.38 16.89 -16.30
C ALA A 349 6.13 16.64 -17.16
N GLN A 350 5.04 16.15 -16.59
CA GLN A 350 3.76 15.99 -17.31
C GLN A 350 3.25 17.33 -17.83
N SER A 351 3.29 18.40 -17.03
CA SER A 351 2.85 19.73 -17.45
C SER A 351 3.76 20.32 -18.53
N LEU A 352 5.09 20.09 -18.44
CA LEU A 352 6.05 20.47 -19.47
C LEU A 352 5.78 19.74 -20.80
N ILE A 353 5.52 18.43 -20.75
CA ILE A 353 5.16 17.63 -21.93
C ILE A 353 3.87 18.16 -22.55
N SER A 354 2.88 18.50 -21.74
CA SER A 354 1.56 18.95 -22.20
C SER A 354 1.56 20.40 -22.74
N SER A 355 2.57 21.22 -22.44
CA SER A 355 2.66 22.61 -22.89
C SER A 355 2.95 22.78 -24.40
N GLU A 356 3.26 21.66 -25.10
CA GLU A 356 3.61 21.61 -26.52
C GLU A 356 4.87 22.42 -26.92
N ASP A 357 5.53 23.10 -25.99
CA ASP A 357 6.82 23.75 -26.23
C ASP A 357 7.94 22.72 -26.30
N GLY A 358 8.45 22.44 -27.49
CA GLY A 358 9.52 21.46 -27.70
C GLY A 358 10.82 21.81 -26.97
N LYS A 359 11.03 23.06 -26.55
CA LYS A 359 12.23 23.50 -25.84
C LYS A 359 12.28 22.95 -24.42
N VAL A 360 11.15 22.65 -23.81
CA VAL A 360 11.08 22.16 -22.41
C VAL A 360 11.10 20.63 -22.30
N LEU A 361 11.13 19.91 -23.42
CA LEU A 361 11.18 18.43 -23.41
C LEU A 361 12.45 17.87 -22.76
N ASP A 362 13.59 18.56 -22.89
CA ASP A 362 14.86 18.15 -22.25
C ASP A 362 14.79 18.25 -20.73
N GLU A 363 14.15 19.32 -20.23
CA GLU A 363 13.87 19.48 -18.82
C GLU A 363 12.95 18.34 -18.31
N ALA A 364 11.86 18.07 -19.03
CA ALA A 364 10.93 16.98 -18.69
C ALA A 364 11.63 15.61 -18.62
N ILE A 365 12.45 15.28 -19.62
CA ILE A 365 13.22 14.02 -19.65
C ILE A 365 14.19 13.96 -18.46
N THR A 366 14.85 15.07 -18.13
CA THR A 366 15.79 15.13 -17.00
C THR A 366 15.07 14.90 -15.68
N LEU A 367 13.93 15.55 -15.45
CA LEU A 367 13.10 15.37 -14.26
C LEU A 367 12.61 13.92 -14.13
N LEU A 368 12.09 13.34 -15.21
CA LEU A 368 11.59 11.97 -15.21
C LEU A 368 12.69 10.93 -14.94
N ARG A 369 13.88 11.12 -15.48
CA ARG A 369 15.03 10.26 -15.18
C ARG A 369 15.42 10.33 -13.71
N LYS A 370 15.40 11.54 -13.11
CA LYS A 370 15.65 11.71 -11.68
C LYS A 370 14.56 11.07 -10.82
N ALA A 371 13.28 11.25 -11.21
CA ALA A 371 12.15 10.64 -10.52
C ALA A 371 12.25 9.11 -10.52
N ILE A 372 12.55 8.50 -11.67
CA ILE A 372 12.71 7.05 -11.82
C ILE A 372 13.92 6.52 -11.04
N LEU A 373 15.00 7.29 -10.94
CA LEU A 373 16.18 6.88 -10.15
C LEU A 373 15.87 6.80 -8.65
N SER A 374 14.96 7.64 -8.16
CA SER A 374 14.56 7.70 -6.74
C SER A 374 13.34 6.82 -6.42
N ASP A 375 12.54 6.48 -7.44
CA ASP A 375 11.29 5.73 -7.35
C ASP A 375 11.14 4.88 -8.63
N ASP A 376 11.84 3.74 -8.63
CA ASP A 376 12.00 2.87 -9.80
C ASP A 376 10.72 2.10 -10.17
N ASP A 377 9.77 1.97 -9.27
CA ASP A 377 8.45 1.36 -9.52
C ASP A 377 7.39 2.38 -9.97
N ASN A 378 7.77 3.56 -10.39
CA ASN A 378 6.84 4.57 -10.91
C ASN A 378 6.51 4.33 -12.39
N ALA A 379 5.54 3.45 -12.66
CA ALA A 379 5.09 3.15 -14.03
C ALA A 379 4.65 4.40 -14.80
N LEU A 380 4.00 5.37 -14.12
CA LEU A 380 3.55 6.62 -14.74
C LEU A 380 4.75 7.45 -15.22
N ALA A 381 5.80 7.60 -14.41
CA ALA A 381 7.01 8.32 -14.80
C ALA A 381 7.68 7.66 -16.03
N HIS A 382 7.73 6.34 -16.12
CA HIS A 382 8.21 5.63 -17.30
C HIS A 382 7.35 5.89 -18.54
N ARG A 383 6.02 5.92 -18.42
CA ARG A 383 5.11 6.25 -19.54
C ARG A 383 5.29 7.69 -20.02
N GLN A 384 5.43 8.63 -19.10
CA GLN A 384 5.68 10.03 -19.41
C GLN A 384 7.04 10.19 -20.10
N LEU A 385 8.08 9.46 -19.60
CA LEU A 385 9.41 9.45 -20.22
C LEU A 385 9.34 8.91 -21.66
N ALA A 386 8.59 7.84 -21.88
CA ALA A 386 8.38 7.30 -23.23
C ALA A 386 7.73 8.33 -24.15
N THR A 387 6.73 9.08 -23.68
CA THR A 387 6.07 10.15 -24.43
C THR A 387 7.04 11.27 -24.79
N ALA A 388 7.82 11.75 -23.82
CA ALA A 388 8.81 12.83 -24.04
C ALA A 388 9.90 12.41 -25.04
N LEU A 389 10.44 11.19 -24.88
CA LEU A 389 11.46 10.62 -25.78
C LEU A 389 10.92 10.44 -27.20
N SER A 390 9.68 9.96 -27.34
CA SER A 390 9.03 9.79 -28.65
C SER A 390 8.89 11.13 -29.37
N ARG A 391 8.46 12.18 -28.67
CA ARG A 391 8.36 13.54 -29.23
C ARG A 391 9.72 14.11 -29.67
N LYS A 392 10.82 13.67 -29.02
CA LYS A 392 12.19 14.02 -29.42
C LYS A 392 12.76 13.14 -30.54
N GLY A 393 12.00 12.21 -31.09
CA GLY A 393 12.46 11.26 -32.10
C GLY A 393 13.39 10.17 -31.56
N GLN A 394 13.52 10.02 -30.24
CA GLN A 394 14.33 8.98 -29.60
C GLN A 394 13.50 7.69 -29.41
N GLU A 395 13.04 7.14 -30.55
CA GLU A 395 12.12 6.00 -30.58
C GLU A 395 12.64 4.77 -29.83
N PRO A 396 13.92 4.34 -29.96
CA PRO A 396 14.39 3.15 -29.27
C PRO A 396 14.31 3.27 -27.73
N GLN A 397 14.66 4.44 -27.20
CA GLN A 397 14.60 4.73 -25.77
C GLN A 397 13.14 4.83 -25.29
N ALA A 398 12.24 5.40 -26.11
CA ALA A 398 10.81 5.46 -25.81
C ALA A 398 10.19 4.07 -25.71
N LEU A 399 10.57 3.15 -26.61
CA LEU A 399 10.14 1.74 -26.56
C LEU A 399 10.63 1.05 -25.30
N LEU A 400 11.88 1.29 -24.88
CA LEU A 400 12.42 0.73 -23.64
C LEU A 400 11.68 1.27 -22.42
N ALA A 401 11.46 2.58 -22.33
CA ALA A 401 10.70 3.17 -21.23
C ALA A 401 9.26 2.61 -21.17
N THR A 402 8.62 2.38 -22.32
CA THR A 402 7.31 1.70 -22.39
C THR A 402 7.38 0.27 -21.88
N ALA A 403 8.43 -0.48 -22.22
CA ALA A 403 8.63 -1.84 -21.73
C ALA A 403 8.79 -1.88 -20.20
N GLN A 404 9.56 -0.94 -19.65
CA GLN A 404 9.76 -0.82 -18.20
C GLN A 404 8.44 -0.49 -17.48
N ALA A 405 7.60 0.41 -18.03
CA ALA A 405 6.28 0.68 -17.48
C ALA A 405 5.41 -0.59 -17.40
N TYR A 406 5.38 -1.39 -18.46
CA TYR A 406 4.63 -2.65 -18.49
C TYR A 406 5.19 -3.69 -17.51
N MET A 407 6.50 -3.74 -17.28
CA MET A 407 7.11 -4.62 -16.26
C MET A 407 6.60 -4.28 -14.87
N ILE A 408 6.62 -2.99 -14.51
CA ILE A 408 6.14 -2.50 -13.21
C ILE A 408 4.64 -2.82 -13.02
N GLU A 409 3.85 -2.73 -14.09
CA GLU A 409 2.42 -3.04 -14.09
C GLU A 409 2.13 -4.56 -14.08
N GLY A 410 3.16 -5.41 -14.12
CA GLY A 410 3.00 -6.87 -14.15
C GLY A 410 2.59 -7.42 -15.52
N ASN A 411 2.55 -6.58 -16.57
CA ASN A 411 2.21 -7.02 -17.93
C ASN A 411 3.46 -7.49 -18.68
N VAL A 412 4.01 -8.62 -18.24
CA VAL A 412 5.27 -9.17 -18.74
C VAL A 412 5.24 -9.39 -20.25
N LYS A 413 4.13 -9.88 -20.81
CA LYS A 413 4.00 -10.13 -22.27
C LYS A 413 4.18 -8.85 -23.08
N GLN A 414 3.50 -7.77 -22.69
CA GLN A 414 3.65 -6.48 -23.37
C GLN A 414 5.04 -5.90 -23.17
N ALA A 415 5.58 -5.98 -21.97
CA ALA A 415 6.94 -5.56 -21.67
C ALA A 415 7.96 -6.21 -22.61
N GLN A 416 7.91 -7.54 -22.78
CA GLN A 416 8.81 -8.29 -23.67
C GLN A 416 8.67 -7.87 -25.13
N ILE A 417 7.45 -7.62 -25.62
CA ILE A 417 7.22 -7.15 -26.99
C ILE A 417 7.90 -5.80 -27.22
N PHE A 418 7.68 -4.83 -26.33
CA PHE A 418 8.28 -3.50 -26.45
C PHE A 418 9.80 -3.53 -26.25
N ALA A 419 10.30 -4.31 -25.32
CA ALA A 419 11.72 -4.49 -25.06
C ALA A 419 12.44 -5.08 -26.30
N LYS A 420 11.86 -6.12 -26.93
CA LYS A 420 12.41 -6.70 -28.16
C LYS A 420 12.48 -5.70 -29.30
N ARG A 421 11.43 -4.88 -29.47
CA ARG A 421 11.42 -3.79 -30.48
C ARG A 421 12.48 -2.74 -30.18
N ALA A 422 12.69 -2.36 -28.91
CA ALA A 422 13.75 -1.46 -28.51
C ALA A 422 15.14 -2.05 -28.80
N GLN A 423 15.36 -3.30 -28.41
CA GLN A 423 16.63 -4.01 -28.58
C GLN A 423 17.10 -4.07 -30.04
N LEU A 424 16.17 -4.23 -30.99
CA LEU A 424 16.48 -4.26 -32.43
C LEU A 424 17.04 -2.93 -32.95
N LYS A 425 16.76 -1.81 -32.27
CA LYS A 425 17.12 -0.44 -32.70
C LYS A 425 18.20 0.19 -31.82
N LEU A 426 18.48 -0.38 -30.66
CA LEU A 426 19.51 0.10 -29.72
C LEU A 426 20.90 -0.41 -30.12
N PRO A 427 21.98 0.34 -29.87
CA PRO A 427 23.35 -0.16 -30.08
C PRO A 427 23.62 -1.40 -29.22
N ARG A 428 24.05 -2.48 -29.85
CA ARG A 428 24.32 -3.75 -29.15
C ARG A 428 25.35 -3.56 -28.04
N GLY A 429 25.04 -4.05 -26.84
CA GLY A 429 25.90 -3.94 -25.65
C GLY A 429 25.83 -2.60 -24.93
N SER A 430 25.01 -1.65 -25.39
CA SER A 430 24.74 -0.42 -24.62
C SER A 430 23.96 -0.72 -23.32
N PRO A 431 24.06 0.16 -22.30
CA PRO A 431 23.27 -0.04 -21.06
C PRO A 431 21.77 -0.17 -21.30
N GLU A 432 21.24 0.55 -22.28
CA GLU A 432 19.83 0.47 -22.68
C GLU A 432 19.52 -0.87 -23.36
N TRP A 433 20.42 -1.36 -24.23
CA TRP A 433 20.27 -2.64 -24.88
C TRP A 433 20.26 -3.79 -23.87
N ILE A 434 21.16 -3.75 -22.88
CA ILE A 434 21.23 -4.76 -21.80
C ILE A 434 19.93 -4.77 -20.99
N ARG A 435 19.42 -3.59 -20.60
CA ARG A 435 18.13 -3.50 -19.90
C ARG A 435 16.96 -4.05 -20.72
N ALA A 436 16.97 -3.84 -22.04
CA ALA A 436 15.98 -4.44 -22.91
C ALA A 436 16.12 -5.97 -22.96
N GLU A 437 17.36 -6.50 -23.00
CA GLU A 437 17.63 -7.93 -22.98
C GLU A 437 17.17 -8.60 -21.68
N ASP A 438 17.38 -7.96 -20.52
CA ASP A 438 16.90 -8.44 -19.22
C ASP A 438 15.37 -8.62 -19.21
N ILE A 439 14.63 -7.67 -19.78
CA ILE A 439 13.17 -7.76 -19.89
C ILE A 439 12.75 -8.86 -20.86
N VAL A 440 13.42 -8.99 -22.02
CA VAL A 440 13.12 -10.03 -23.04
C VAL A 440 13.31 -11.43 -22.44
N ASN A 441 14.32 -11.61 -21.61
CA ASN A 441 14.68 -12.89 -21.00
C ASN A 441 14.01 -13.14 -19.64
N TYR A 442 13.22 -12.21 -19.14
CA TYR A 442 12.54 -12.36 -17.86
C TYR A 442 11.59 -13.55 -17.87
N LYS A 443 11.69 -14.39 -16.85
CA LYS A 443 10.78 -15.51 -16.59
C LYS A 443 10.04 -15.26 -15.29
N GLU A 444 8.72 -15.38 -15.32
CA GLU A 444 7.94 -15.30 -14.09
C GLU A 444 8.37 -16.41 -13.13
N PRO A 445 8.55 -16.11 -11.84
CA PRO A 445 8.78 -17.14 -10.83
C PRO A 445 7.60 -18.12 -10.82
N THR A 446 7.87 -19.40 -10.95
CA THR A 446 6.89 -20.50 -10.90
C THR A 446 6.31 -20.68 -9.51
#